data_f4ca4346ef7092e12aaf2f73eb6054d0
#
_entry.id   f4ca4346ef7092e12aaf2f73eb6054d0
#
_cell.length_a   1.000
_cell.length_b   1.000
_cell.length_c   1.000
_cell.angle_alpha   90.00
_cell.angle_beta   90.00
_cell.angle_gamma   90.00
#
_symmetry.space_group_name_H-M   'P 1'
#
loop_
_entity.id
_entity.type
_entity.pdbx_description
1 polymer ?
#
loop_
_entity_poly.entity_id
_entity_poly.type
_entity_poly.pdbx_seq_one_letter_code
_entity_poly.pdbx_strand_id
1 'polypeptide(L)'
;LAQIEKEIGEMGRRAREGTLKIEEMQGGTFTISNGGVYGSLMSTPILNAPQSGILGMHKIQERPVAIAGKVEIRPMMYLALSYDHRIVDGREAVTFLVRVKEILEDPARLVVDL
;
A
#
# COMPACT_ATOMS: atom_id res chain seq x y z
N LEU A 1 -2.53 -9.41 13.16
CA LEU A 1 -1.40 -9.11 12.26
C LEU A 1 -0.60 -10.36 11.87
N ALA A 2 -0.30 -11.24 12.83
CA ALA A 2 0.44 -12.46 12.54
C ALA A 2 -0.28 -13.36 11.54
N GLN A 3 -1.61 -13.45 11.65
CA GLN A 3 -2.41 -14.24 10.70
C GLN A 3 -2.41 -13.62 9.31
N ILE A 4 -2.45 -12.31 9.21
CA ILE A 4 -2.38 -11.60 7.94
C ILE A 4 -1.05 -11.84 7.25
N GLU A 5 0.06 -11.73 7.98
CA GLU A 5 1.40 -12.00 7.44
C GLU A 5 1.54 -13.44 6.95
N LYS A 6 1.00 -14.37 7.72
CA LYS A 6 1.04 -15.80 7.37
C LYS A 6 0.27 -16.07 6.07
N GLU A 7 -0.92 -15.49 5.93
CA GLU A 7 -1.74 -15.67 4.73
C GLU A 7 -1.10 -15.03 3.50
N ILE A 8 -0.51 -13.84 3.65
CA ILE A 8 0.21 -13.18 2.55
C ILE A 8 1.39 -14.03 2.09
N GLY A 9 2.17 -14.56 3.03
CA GLY A 9 3.30 -15.43 2.73
C GLY A 9 2.86 -16.71 2.02
N GLU A 10 1.78 -17.32 2.47
CA GLU A 10 1.22 -18.52 1.85
C GLU A 10 0.75 -18.27 0.43
N MET A 11 0.03 -17.16 0.20
CA MET A 11 -0.43 -16.77 -1.13
C MET A 11 0.74 -16.49 -2.08
N GLY A 12 1.78 -15.81 -1.58
CA GLY A 12 3.00 -15.55 -2.34
C GLY A 12 3.72 -16.84 -2.74
N ARG A 13 3.83 -17.78 -1.82
CA ARG A 13 4.42 -19.10 -2.10
C ARG A 13 3.63 -19.83 -3.17
N ARG A 14 2.32 -19.88 -3.05
CA ARG A 14 1.44 -20.56 -4.00
C ARG A 14 1.46 -19.90 -5.37
N ALA A 15 1.58 -18.58 -5.44
CA ALA A 15 1.73 -17.86 -6.69
C ALA A 15 3.03 -18.26 -7.41
N ARG A 16 4.15 -18.38 -6.67
CA ARG A 16 5.43 -18.80 -7.24
C ARG A 16 5.41 -20.25 -7.72
N GLU A 17 4.66 -21.10 -7.03
CA GLU A 17 4.54 -22.52 -7.39
C GLU A 17 3.48 -22.79 -8.47
N GLY A 18 2.72 -21.78 -8.84
CA GLY A 18 1.65 -21.92 -9.84
C GLY A 18 0.41 -22.63 -9.34
N THR A 19 0.24 -22.77 -8.03
CA THR A 19 -0.91 -23.45 -7.41
C THR A 19 -2.02 -22.49 -6.98
N LEU A 20 -1.81 -21.18 -7.12
CA LEU A 20 -2.82 -20.19 -6.76
C LEU A 20 -3.94 -20.17 -7.80
N LYS A 21 -5.18 -20.29 -7.34
CA LYS A 21 -6.36 -20.31 -8.22
C LYS A 21 -6.94 -18.91 -8.39
N ILE A 22 -7.61 -18.66 -9.51
CA ILE A 22 -8.24 -17.38 -9.79
C ILE A 22 -9.28 -17.03 -8.72
N GLU A 23 -10.06 -18.00 -8.26
CA GLU A 23 -11.07 -17.81 -7.23
C GLU A 23 -10.48 -17.29 -5.92
N GLU A 24 -9.24 -17.64 -5.62
CA GLU A 24 -8.54 -17.19 -4.41
C GLU A 24 -8.07 -15.74 -4.49
N MET A 25 -8.01 -15.18 -5.70
CA MET A 25 -7.65 -13.78 -5.95
C MET A 25 -8.86 -12.85 -6.03
N GLN A 26 -10.06 -13.39 -5.93
CA GLN A 26 -11.30 -12.63 -6.01
C GLN A 26 -11.94 -12.42 -4.64
N GLY A 27 -12.94 -11.56 -4.58
CA GLY A 27 -13.72 -11.32 -3.37
C GLY A 27 -13.18 -10.23 -2.45
N GLY A 28 -12.02 -9.66 -2.75
CA GLY A 28 -11.50 -8.52 -2.00
C GLY A 28 -12.25 -7.23 -2.32
N THR A 29 -12.31 -6.33 -1.34
CA THR A 29 -12.93 -5.01 -1.50
C THR A 29 -11.90 -3.91 -1.76
N PHE A 30 -10.63 -4.19 -1.53
CA PHE A 30 -9.52 -3.26 -1.67
C PHE A 30 -8.27 -4.02 -2.12
N THR A 31 -7.43 -3.38 -2.91
CA THR A 31 -6.19 -3.97 -3.42
C THR A 31 -4.99 -3.14 -3.00
N ILE A 32 -3.90 -3.81 -2.64
CA ILE A 32 -2.58 -3.19 -2.46
C ILE A 32 -1.67 -3.76 -3.54
N SER A 33 -1.07 -2.88 -4.33
CA SER A 33 -0.18 -3.26 -5.42
C SER A 33 1.22 -2.72 -5.15
N ASN A 34 2.26 -3.47 -5.53
CA ASN A 34 3.65 -3.06 -5.36
C ASN A 34 4.36 -2.99 -6.71
N GLY A 35 4.30 -1.81 -7.34
CA GLY A 35 5.02 -1.55 -8.60
C GLY A 35 6.52 -1.39 -8.40
N GLY A 36 6.99 -1.16 -7.17
CA GLY A 36 8.40 -0.99 -6.87
C GLY A 36 9.24 -2.23 -7.12
N VAL A 37 8.63 -3.42 -7.07
CA VAL A 37 9.28 -4.69 -7.42
C VAL A 37 9.80 -4.66 -8.86
N TYR A 38 9.09 -3.94 -9.74
CA TYR A 38 9.47 -3.77 -11.15
C TYR A 38 10.23 -2.46 -11.40
N GLY A 39 10.64 -1.78 -10.33
CA GLY A 39 11.41 -0.54 -10.43
C GLY A 39 10.58 0.72 -10.66
N SER A 40 9.26 0.64 -10.59
CA SER A 40 8.40 1.81 -10.77
C SER A 40 8.60 2.82 -9.65
N LEU A 41 8.94 4.06 -10.01
CA LEU A 41 9.09 5.17 -9.08
C LEU A 41 7.72 5.75 -8.69
N MET A 42 6.87 5.93 -9.67
CA MET A 42 5.50 6.43 -9.48
C MET A 42 4.63 6.01 -10.68
N SER A 43 3.43 5.57 -10.40
CA SER A 43 2.44 5.22 -11.42
C SER A 43 1.04 5.44 -10.86
N THR A 44 0.04 5.46 -11.74
CA THR A 44 -1.36 5.54 -11.32
C THR A 44 -1.93 4.13 -11.32
N PRO A 45 -2.32 3.58 -10.16
CA PRO A 45 -2.94 2.26 -10.13
C PRO A 45 -4.33 2.28 -10.77
N ILE A 46 -4.69 1.17 -11.40
CA ILE A 46 -5.99 1.03 -12.07
C ILE A 46 -6.95 0.29 -11.13
N LEU A 47 -8.07 0.93 -10.84
CA LEU A 47 -9.11 0.36 -9.98
C LEU A 47 -9.84 -0.77 -10.69
N ASN A 48 -9.96 -1.91 -10.02
CA ASN A 48 -10.71 -3.06 -10.49
C ASN A 48 -12.10 -3.06 -9.85
N ALA A 49 -13.12 -2.69 -10.63
CA ALA A 49 -14.50 -2.78 -10.14
C ALA A 49 -14.83 -4.24 -9.77
N PRO A 50 -15.61 -4.49 -8.70
CA PRO A 50 -16.34 -3.55 -7.85
C PRO A 50 -15.60 -3.10 -6.60
N GLN A 51 -14.29 -3.17 -6.57
CA GLN A 51 -13.51 -2.76 -5.41
C GLN A 51 -13.62 -1.26 -5.14
N SER A 52 -13.50 -0.86 -3.88
CA SER A 52 -13.61 0.54 -3.46
C SER A 52 -12.34 1.35 -3.71
N GLY A 53 -11.18 0.69 -3.72
CA GLY A 53 -9.92 1.38 -3.92
C GLY A 53 -8.75 0.45 -4.17
N ILE A 54 -7.65 1.05 -4.59
CA ILE A 54 -6.37 0.38 -4.78
C ILE A 54 -5.25 1.33 -4.35
N LEU A 55 -4.39 0.83 -3.45
CA LEU A 55 -3.20 1.55 -3.00
C LEU A 55 -2.00 1.04 -3.78
N GLY A 56 -1.33 1.93 -4.49
CA GLY A 56 -0.10 1.62 -5.21
C GLY A 56 1.12 1.96 -4.37
N MET A 57 1.97 0.98 -4.14
CA MET A 57 3.29 1.16 -3.54
C MET A 57 4.35 1.15 -4.63
N HIS A 58 5.43 1.89 -4.42
CA HIS A 58 6.43 2.11 -5.45
C HIS A 58 7.83 1.84 -4.91
N LYS A 59 8.84 2.08 -5.76
CA LYS A 59 10.23 1.81 -5.42
C LYS A 59 10.68 2.63 -4.21
N ILE A 60 11.33 1.98 -3.25
CA ILE A 60 11.98 2.65 -2.14
C ILE A 60 13.29 3.24 -2.62
N GLN A 61 13.49 4.53 -2.38
CA GLN A 61 14.71 5.25 -2.74
C GLN A 61 15.24 6.02 -1.54
N GLU A 62 16.54 6.12 -1.44
CA GLU A 62 17.15 7.05 -0.51
C GLU A 62 17.07 8.46 -1.09
N ARG A 63 16.48 9.37 -0.34
CA ARG A 63 16.29 10.77 -0.77
C ARG A 63 16.63 11.72 0.37
N PRO A 64 17.19 12.90 0.02
CA PRO A 64 17.42 13.95 1.00
C PRO A 64 16.08 14.55 1.43
N VAL A 65 15.86 14.66 2.74
CA VAL A 65 14.66 15.28 3.32
C VAL A 65 15.08 16.21 4.45
N ALA A 66 14.30 17.25 4.69
CA ALA A 66 14.52 18.17 5.77
C ALA A 66 13.80 17.67 7.03
N ILE A 67 14.56 17.38 8.08
CA ILE A 67 14.03 16.94 9.37
C ILE A 67 14.62 17.85 10.45
N ALA A 68 13.74 18.53 11.20
CA ALA A 68 14.12 19.45 12.28
C ALA A 68 15.18 20.48 11.83
N GLY A 69 15.02 21.03 10.63
CA GLY A 69 15.93 22.03 10.07
C GLY A 69 17.24 21.48 9.49
N LYS A 70 17.40 20.16 9.47
CA LYS A 70 18.59 19.51 8.92
C LYS A 70 18.22 18.66 7.72
N VAL A 71 19.17 18.52 6.78
CA VAL A 71 19.01 17.62 5.64
C VAL A 71 19.50 16.23 6.04
N GLU A 72 18.64 15.26 5.95
CA GLU A 72 18.96 13.86 6.24
C GLU A 72 18.57 12.98 5.03
N ILE A 73 19.30 11.89 4.85
CA ILE A 73 18.96 10.90 3.83
C ILE A 73 18.09 9.84 4.45
N ARG A 74 16.90 9.67 3.89
CA ARG A 74 15.91 8.70 4.40
C ARG A 74 15.38 7.83 3.26
N PRO A 75 15.03 6.57 3.57
CA PRO A 75 14.30 5.75 2.60
C PRO A 75 12.92 6.33 2.39
N MET A 76 12.58 6.61 1.12
CA MET A 76 11.33 7.25 0.73
C MET A 76 10.63 6.43 -0.34
N MET A 77 9.31 6.43 -0.32
CA MET A 77 8.49 5.74 -1.28
C MET A 77 7.25 6.57 -1.60
N TYR A 78 6.87 6.61 -2.87
CA TYR A 78 5.59 7.20 -3.25
C TYR A 78 4.46 6.21 -3.01
N LEU A 79 3.35 6.73 -2.52
CA LEU A 79 2.08 6.01 -2.41
C LEU A 79 1.04 6.72 -3.27
N ALA A 80 0.27 5.95 -4.02
CA ALA A 80 -0.81 6.48 -4.83
C ALA A 80 -2.09 5.70 -4.53
N LEU A 81 -3.20 6.41 -4.40
CA LEU A 81 -4.50 5.82 -4.14
C LEU A 81 -5.45 6.15 -5.27
N SER A 82 -6.01 5.12 -5.90
CA SER A 82 -7.17 5.26 -6.78
C SER A 82 -8.39 4.73 -6.05
N TYR A 83 -9.53 5.40 -6.16
CA TYR A 83 -10.72 5.02 -5.42
C TYR A 83 -11.98 5.27 -6.23
N ASP A 84 -13.05 4.56 -5.88
CA ASP A 84 -14.35 4.75 -6.48
C ASP A 84 -15.03 5.96 -5.82
N HIS A 85 -15.08 7.09 -6.52
CA HIS A 85 -15.60 8.34 -5.99
C HIS A 85 -17.11 8.28 -5.71
N ARG A 86 -17.81 7.29 -6.20
CA ARG A 86 -19.21 7.05 -5.87
C ARG A 86 -19.39 6.52 -4.44
N ILE A 87 -18.35 5.90 -3.89
CA ILE A 87 -18.35 5.27 -2.56
C ILE A 87 -17.50 6.07 -1.57
N VAL A 88 -16.35 6.58 -2.03
CA VAL A 88 -15.36 7.27 -1.21
C VAL A 88 -15.23 8.70 -1.69
N ASP A 89 -15.36 9.68 -0.78
CA ASP A 89 -15.12 11.08 -1.14
C ASP A 89 -13.62 11.45 -1.03
N GLY A 90 -13.27 12.62 -1.57
CA GLY A 90 -11.87 13.06 -1.58
C GLY A 90 -11.30 13.27 -0.19
N ARG A 91 -12.12 13.70 0.77
CA ARG A 91 -11.70 13.91 2.16
C ARG A 91 -11.35 12.57 2.82
N GLU A 92 -12.18 11.57 2.61
CA GLU A 92 -11.92 10.22 3.14
C GLU A 92 -10.65 9.63 2.53
N ALA A 93 -10.45 9.79 1.22
CA ALA A 93 -9.27 9.28 0.52
C ALA A 93 -7.99 9.92 1.04
N VAL A 94 -7.96 11.24 1.20
CA VAL A 94 -6.80 11.97 1.74
C VAL A 94 -6.55 11.58 3.19
N THR A 95 -7.59 11.46 4.01
CA THR A 95 -7.47 11.05 5.41
C THR A 95 -6.88 9.65 5.51
N PHE A 96 -7.32 8.74 4.65
CA PHE A 96 -6.77 7.38 4.59
C PHE A 96 -5.27 7.40 4.27
N LEU A 97 -4.86 8.15 3.24
CA LEU A 97 -3.45 8.24 2.85
C LEU A 97 -2.58 8.85 3.96
N VAL A 98 -3.07 9.88 4.62
CA VAL A 98 -2.35 10.53 5.73
C VAL A 98 -2.16 9.55 6.89
N ARG A 99 -3.20 8.77 7.23
CA ARG A 99 -3.08 7.75 8.29
C ARG A 99 -2.09 6.66 7.94
N VAL A 100 -2.11 6.17 6.71
CA VAL A 100 -1.14 5.17 6.23
C VAL A 100 0.28 5.72 6.35
N LYS A 101 0.50 6.96 5.88
CA LYS A 101 1.78 7.64 5.96
C LYS A 101 2.26 7.73 7.41
N GLU A 102 1.42 8.20 8.33
CA GLU A 102 1.78 8.35 9.74
C GLU A 102 2.18 7.03 10.38
N ILE A 103 1.46 5.96 10.10
CA ILE A 103 1.74 4.63 10.66
C ILE A 103 3.05 4.07 10.08
N LEU A 104 3.31 4.25 8.79
CA LEU A 104 4.55 3.80 8.16
C LEU A 104 5.76 4.57 8.68
N GLU A 105 5.60 5.87 8.96
CA GLU A 105 6.68 6.70 9.50
C GLU A 105 6.92 6.45 10.99
N ASP A 106 5.91 5.95 11.70
CA ASP A 106 6.00 5.61 13.13
C ASP A 106 5.14 4.37 13.41
N PRO A 107 5.67 3.17 13.19
CA PRO A 107 4.91 1.93 13.36
C PRO A 107 4.36 1.70 14.78
N ALA A 108 4.93 2.36 15.79
CA ALA A 108 4.44 2.26 17.16
C ALA A 108 3.01 2.81 17.30
N ARG A 109 2.59 3.73 16.43
CA ARG A 109 1.25 4.29 16.43
C ARG A 109 0.17 3.25 16.14
N LEU A 110 0.50 2.20 15.41
CA LEU A 110 -0.45 1.12 15.11
C LEU A 110 -0.96 0.44 16.40
N VAL A 111 -0.07 0.26 17.37
CA VAL A 111 -0.41 -0.35 18.65
C VAL A 111 -1.31 0.58 19.47
N VAL A 112 -1.04 1.89 19.44
CA VAL A 112 -1.82 2.90 20.16
C VAL A 112 -3.21 3.07 19.56
N ASP A 113 -3.33 2.98 18.23
CA ASP A 113 -4.56 3.25 17.48
C ASP A 113 -5.46 2.02 17.33
N LEU A 114 -5.00 0.86 17.75
CA LEU A 114 -5.82 -0.36 17.79
C LEU A 114 -6.72 -0.37 19.07
#